data_9bcbb6f55a93261a99a5092f5c83e8d0
#
_entry.id   9bcbb6f55a93261a99a5092f5c83e8d0
#
_cell.length_a   1.000
_cell.length_b   1.000
_cell.length_c   1.000
_cell.angle_alpha   90.00
_cell.angle_beta   90.00
_cell.angle_gamma   90.00
#
_symmetry.space_group_name_H-M   'P 1'
#
loop_
_entity.id
_entity.type
_entity.pdbx_description
1 polymer ?
#
loop_
_entity_poly.entity_id
_entity_poly.type
_entity_poly.pdbx_seq_one_letter_code
_entity_poly.pdbx_strand_id
1 'polypeptide(L)'
;MENDKKAAARAALTQYIEENNCRKTTERFALLDTIYDIEGLFTMEELAERMAVQNFHVSRATLYNSLNLFVKLCLVVRHRFQAKTKYE
;
A
#
# COMPACT_ATOMS: atom_id res chain seq x y z
N MET A 1 17.48 0.62 8.48
CA MET A 1 16.48 1.10 9.04
C MET A 1 15.27 1.32 8.17
N GLU A 2 14.89 2.52 7.76
CA GLU A 2 13.66 2.65 6.94
C GLU A 2 13.75 1.89 5.61
N ASN A 3 14.94 1.90 4.99
CA ASN A 3 15.15 1.19 3.74
C ASN A 3 15.01 -0.32 3.89
N ASP A 4 15.37 -0.86 5.05
CA ASP A 4 15.26 -2.30 5.32
C ASP A 4 13.80 -2.74 5.40
N LYS A 5 12.95 -1.93 6.02
CA LYS A 5 11.51 -2.23 6.11
C LYS A 5 10.86 -2.18 4.74
N LYS A 6 11.19 -1.18 3.94
CA LYS A 6 10.68 -1.04 2.59
C LYS A 6 11.11 -2.21 1.72
N ALA A 7 12.38 -2.59 1.78
CA ALA A 7 12.92 -3.72 1.03
C ALA A 7 12.24 -5.03 1.43
N ALA A 8 12.05 -5.25 2.73
CA ALA A 8 11.39 -6.45 3.24
C ALA A 8 9.93 -6.50 2.77
N ALA A 9 9.25 -5.37 2.79
CA ALA A 9 7.86 -5.30 2.33
C ALA A 9 7.76 -5.61 0.84
N ARG A 10 8.64 -5.06 0.03
CA ARG A 10 8.67 -5.34 -1.42
C ARG A 10 8.94 -6.81 -1.67
N ALA A 11 9.84 -7.43 -0.91
CA ALA A 11 10.14 -8.85 -1.04
C ALA A 11 8.91 -9.70 -0.70
N ALA A 12 8.19 -9.35 0.36
CA ALA A 12 6.98 -10.06 0.75
C ALA A 12 5.90 -9.97 -0.33
N LEU A 13 5.72 -8.79 -0.91
CA LEU A 13 4.75 -8.58 -1.98
C LEU A 13 5.14 -9.36 -3.22
N THR A 14 6.43 -9.34 -3.58
CA THR A 14 6.94 -10.09 -4.73
C THR A 14 6.67 -11.58 -4.55
N GLN A 15 6.97 -12.11 -3.37
CA GLN A 15 6.75 -13.52 -3.08
C GLN A 15 5.27 -13.89 -3.20
N TYR A 16 4.39 -13.07 -2.67
CA TYR A 16 2.96 -13.31 -2.78
C TYR A 16 2.50 -13.35 -4.23
N ILE A 17 2.96 -12.40 -5.03
CA ILE A 17 2.61 -12.32 -6.45
C ILE A 17 3.07 -13.57 -7.19
N GLU A 18 4.30 -14.02 -6.93
CA GLU A 18 4.85 -15.22 -7.56
C GLU A 18 4.11 -16.50 -7.14
N GLU A 19 3.82 -16.65 -5.85
CA GLU A 19 3.16 -17.85 -5.33
C GLU A 19 1.72 -17.98 -5.81
N ASN A 20 1.05 -16.85 -6.05
CA ASN A 20 -0.36 -16.85 -6.43
C ASN A 20 -0.58 -16.59 -7.92
N ASN A 21 0.48 -16.57 -8.70
CA ASN A 21 0.42 -16.30 -10.15
C ASN A 21 -0.32 -15.01 -10.46
N CYS A 22 -0.22 -14.03 -9.56
CA CYS A 22 -0.83 -12.73 -9.77
C CYS A 22 -0.03 -11.90 -10.76
N ARG A 23 -0.72 -10.98 -11.41
CA ARG A 23 -0.05 -10.08 -12.33
C ARG A 23 0.79 -9.07 -11.55
N LYS A 24 2.06 -8.97 -11.92
CA LYS A 24 2.96 -7.99 -11.34
C LYS A 24 2.62 -6.61 -11.90
N THR A 25 2.23 -5.67 -11.04
CA THR A 25 1.87 -4.32 -11.47
C THR A 25 2.78 -3.30 -10.82
N THR A 26 3.24 -2.34 -11.63
CA THR A 26 4.05 -1.23 -11.13
C THR A 26 3.28 -0.43 -10.09
N GLU A 27 1.98 -0.28 -10.27
CA GLU A 27 1.12 0.49 -9.38
C GLU A 27 1.14 -0.03 -7.94
N ARG A 28 1.10 -1.35 -7.75
CA ARG A 28 1.13 -1.94 -6.41
C ARG A 28 2.43 -1.62 -5.69
N PHE A 29 3.55 -1.72 -6.39
CA PHE A 29 4.85 -1.41 -5.81
C PHE A 29 5.00 0.09 -5.53
N ALA A 30 4.47 0.94 -6.41
CA ALA A 30 4.47 2.37 -6.18
C ALA A 30 3.61 2.74 -4.97
N LEU A 31 2.46 2.09 -4.80
CA LEU A 31 1.61 2.28 -3.63
C LEU A 31 2.33 1.88 -2.35
N LEU A 32 2.97 0.73 -2.36
CA LEU A 32 3.70 0.24 -1.20
C LEU A 32 4.83 1.19 -0.81
N ASP A 33 5.62 1.62 -1.78
CA ASP A 33 6.71 2.56 -1.54
C ASP A 33 6.21 3.88 -0.97
N THR A 34 5.09 4.39 -1.51
CA THR A 34 4.49 5.64 -1.05
C THR A 34 4.00 5.51 0.39
N ILE A 35 3.36 4.39 0.71
CA ILE A 35 2.87 4.12 2.06
C ILE A 35 4.02 4.15 3.07
N TYR A 36 5.15 3.54 2.71
CA TYR A 36 6.29 3.47 3.61
C TYR A 36 7.03 4.79 3.75
N ASP A 37 6.74 5.75 2.90
CA ASP A 37 7.26 7.12 3.02
C ASP A 37 6.36 8.02 3.88
N ILE A 38 5.15 7.57 4.20
CA ILE A 38 4.23 8.32 5.05
C ILE A 38 4.53 8.00 6.52
N GLU A 39 4.71 9.03 7.32
CA GLU A 39 4.89 8.87 8.76
C GLU A 39 3.52 8.95 9.43
N GLY A 40 3.21 7.95 10.27
CA GLY A 40 1.98 7.93 11.02
C GLY A 40 0.79 7.42 10.21
N LEU A 41 -0.40 7.79 10.69
CA LEU A 41 -1.65 7.33 10.09
C LEU A 41 -1.98 8.09 8.81
N PHE A 42 -2.62 7.41 7.88
CA PHE A 42 -3.07 8.04 6.63
C PHE A 42 -4.43 7.50 6.22
N THR A 43 -5.17 8.29 5.45
CA THR A 43 -6.44 7.85 4.87
C THR A 43 -6.21 7.42 3.42
N MET A 44 -7.21 6.72 2.87
CA MET A 44 -7.17 6.32 1.47
C MET A 44 -7.08 7.56 0.54
N GLU A 45 -7.78 8.63 0.91
CA GLU A 45 -7.76 9.88 0.15
C GLU A 45 -6.37 10.52 0.15
N GLU A 46 -5.69 10.53 1.29
CA GLU A 46 -4.34 11.06 1.38
C GLU A 46 -3.37 10.24 0.51
N LEU A 47 -3.52 8.93 0.52
CA LEU A 47 -2.71 8.07 -0.32
C LEU A 47 -2.96 8.35 -1.80
N ALA A 48 -4.22 8.51 -2.19
CA ALA A 48 -4.57 8.83 -3.57
C ALA A 48 -3.94 10.15 -4.03
N GLU A 49 -3.93 11.16 -3.17
CA GLU A 49 -3.31 12.45 -3.46
C GLU A 49 -1.80 12.31 -3.68
N ARG A 50 -1.14 11.53 -2.84
CA ARG A 50 0.31 11.33 -2.98
C ARG A 50 0.64 10.57 -4.25
N MET A 51 -0.20 9.63 -4.65
CA MET A 51 -0.03 8.89 -5.91
C MET A 51 -0.22 9.82 -7.10
N ALA A 52 -1.21 10.70 -7.05
CA ALA A 52 -1.47 11.66 -8.13
C ALA A 52 -0.29 12.60 -8.35
N VAL A 53 0.37 13.02 -7.26
CA VAL A 53 1.58 13.86 -7.35
C VAL A 53 2.69 13.15 -8.13
N GLN A 54 2.73 11.82 -8.07
CA GLN A 54 3.71 11.00 -8.80
C GLN A 54 3.21 10.60 -10.18
N ASN A 55 2.13 11.20 -10.65
CA ASN A 55 1.48 10.89 -11.94
C ASN A 55 0.87 9.49 -12.01
N PHE A 56 0.53 8.91 -10.86
CA PHE A 56 -0.20 7.66 -10.81
C PHE A 56 -1.66 7.95 -10.47
N HIS A 57 -2.52 7.85 -11.46
CA HIS A 57 -3.96 8.02 -11.25
C HIS A 57 -4.59 6.65 -11.01
N VAL A 58 -4.66 6.28 -9.75
CA VAL A 58 -5.13 4.95 -9.34
C VAL A 58 -6.61 5.04 -8.98
N SER A 59 -7.41 4.13 -9.48
CA SER A 59 -8.83 4.10 -9.16
C SER A 59 -9.05 3.76 -7.69
N ARG A 60 -10.19 4.18 -7.15
CA ARG A 60 -10.53 3.88 -5.75
C ARG A 60 -10.58 2.37 -5.52
N ALA A 61 -11.10 1.61 -6.49
CA ALA A 61 -11.16 0.15 -6.38
C ALA A 61 -9.76 -0.45 -6.28
N THR A 62 -8.82 0.02 -7.09
CA THR A 62 -7.43 -0.45 -7.05
C THR A 62 -6.77 -0.11 -5.71
N LEU A 63 -7.00 1.10 -5.20
CA LEU A 63 -6.47 1.49 -3.88
C LEU A 63 -7.00 0.58 -2.80
N TYR A 64 -8.31 0.35 -2.79
CA TYR A 64 -8.96 -0.47 -1.79
C TYR A 64 -8.43 -1.91 -1.82
N ASN A 65 -8.38 -2.49 -3.02
CA ASN A 65 -7.90 -3.86 -3.19
C ASN A 65 -6.44 -4.01 -2.78
N SER A 66 -5.61 -3.02 -3.13
CA SER A 66 -4.19 -3.05 -2.77
C SER A 66 -3.99 -2.92 -1.26
N LEU A 67 -4.74 -2.01 -0.61
CA LEU A 67 -4.67 -1.87 0.85
C LEU A 67 -5.13 -3.14 1.56
N ASN A 68 -6.20 -3.77 1.08
CA ASN A 68 -6.65 -5.04 1.65
C ASN A 68 -5.58 -6.12 1.54
N LEU A 69 -4.90 -6.19 0.41
CA LEU A 69 -3.80 -7.13 0.21
C LEU A 69 -2.66 -6.84 1.18
N PHE A 70 -2.28 -5.59 1.33
CA PHE A 70 -1.19 -5.20 2.23
C PHE A 70 -1.52 -5.50 3.69
N VAL A 71 -2.78 -5.31 4.09
CA VAL A 71 -3.23 -5.68 5.43
C VAL A 71 -3.15 -7.20 5.61
N LYS A 72 -3.57 -7.95 4.62
CA LYS A 72 -3.52 -9.42 4.64
C LYS A 72 -2.08 -9.92 4.79
N LEU A 73 -1.11 -9.24 4.17
CA LEU A 73 0.29 -9.60 4.24
C LEU A 73 0.99 -8.99 5.46
N CYS A 74 0.26 -8.32 6.33
CA CYS A 74 0.78 -7.67 7.53
C CYS A 74 1.78 -6.56 7.21
N LEU A 75 1.68 -5.96 6.03
CA LEU A 75 2.53 -4.84 5.63
C LEU A 75 1.96 -3.51 6.06
N VAL A 76 0.65 -3.46 6.28
CA VAL A 76 -0.09 -2.26 6.68
C VAL A 76 -1.10 -2.67 7.73
N VAL A 77 -1.32 -1.80 8.71
CA VAL A 77 -2.31 -2.03 9.77
C VAL A 77 -3.51 -1.12 9.51
N ARG A 78 -4.70 -1.68 9.66
CA ARG A 78 -5.94 -0.94 9.50
C ARG A 78 -6.48 -0.53 10.88
N HIS A 79 -6.73 0.78 11.03
CA HIS A 79 -7.32 1.33 12.25
C HIS A 79 -8.69 1.88 11.94
N ARG A 80 -9.68 1.50 12.73
CA ARG A 80 -11.03 2.03 12.59
C ARG A 80 -11.31 3.00 13.73
N PHE A 81 -11.60 4.25 13.37
CA PHE A 81 -11.95 5.29 14.33
C PHE A 81 -13.35 5.79 14.01
N GLN A 82 -14.35 5.34 14.77
CA GLN A 82 -15.73 5.72 14.55
C GLN A 82 -16.13 5.51 13.08
N ALA A 83 -16.42 6.58 12.35
CA ALA A 83 -16.84 6.50 10.96
C ALA A 83 -15.66 6.54 9.96
N LYS A 84 -14.42 6.68 10.44
CA LYS A 84 -13.25 6.81 9.57
C LYS A 84 -12.32 5.63 9.70
N THR A 85 -11.77 5.20 8.57
CA THR A 85 -10.76 4.15 8.53
C THR A 85 -9.42 4.80 8.17
N LYS A 86 -8.39 4.51 8.97
CA LYS A 86 -7.04 4.98 8.71
C LYS A 86 -6.10 3.79 8.65
N TYR A 87 -4.97 3.98 8.00
CA TYR A 87 -3.97 2.92 7.82
C TYR A 87 -2.62 3.40 8.32
N GLU A 88 -1.79 2.43 8.65
CA GLU A 88 -0.45 2.74 9.15
C GLU A 88 0.57 1.70 8.69
#